data_468e41c040ffca0af6780180964b41b0
#
_entry.id   468e41c040ffca0af6780180964b41b0
#
_cell.length_a   1.000
_cell.length_b   1.000
_cell.length_c   1.000
_cell.angle_alpha   90.00
_cell.angle_beta   90.00
_cell.angle_gamma   90.00
#
_symmetry.space_group_name_H-M   'P 1'
#
loop_
_entity.id
_entity.type
_entity.pdbx_description
1 polymer ?
#
loop_
_entity_poly.entity_id
_entity_poly.type
_entity_poly.pdbx_seq_one_letter_code
_entity_poly.pdbx_strand_id
1 'polypeptide(L)'
;EPVGDRAVVRARPAQPLSTEEMDDLYTLPFTRLAHPRYREAIPAAEMMRTSITSHRGCGGGCSFCSLALHQGRRISSRSEQSILAEARLLGQQNVARGKGPVAISDVGGPTANMWQGHCALDSRTAQDDDTSKPRVKSACRRTSCCFPSVCKSFITPQRKHVELLRKVAALPEVKQARVASGVRADLALRDAEALAAYTGEFTGGQLKVAPEHCAPSVLELMRKPSLDVFEVFLDS
;
A
#
# COMPACT_ATOMS: atom_id res chain seq x y z
N GLU A 1 -27.46 -13.90 10.66
CA GLU A 1 -28.52 -13.44 9.76
C GLU A 1 -29.32 -14.66 9.28
N PRO A 2 -30.63 -14.74 9.55
CA PRO A 2 -31.45 -15.87 9.11
C PRO A 2 -31.66 -15.84 7.60
N VAL A 3 -31.60 -17.01 6.97
CA VAL A 3 -31.84 -17.20 5.52
C VAL A 3 -32.69 -18.45 5.34
N GLY A 4 -34.01 -18.30 5.29
CA GLY A 4 -34.96 -19.42 5.28
C GLY A 4 -34.86 -20.25 6.56
N ASP A 5 -34.62 -21.55 6.43
CA ASP A 5 -34.42 -22.52 7.53
C ASP A 5 -32.96 -22.59 8.04
N ARG A 6 -32.06 -21.74 7.52
CA ARG A 6 -30.65 -21.67 7.85
C ARG A 6 -30.26 -20.31 8.39
N ALA A 7 -29.05 -20.21 8.89
CA ALA A 7 -28.47 -18.92 9.31
C ALA A 7 -27.07 -18.74 8.73
N VAL A 8 -26.79 -17.52 8.25
CA VAL A 8 -25.43 -17.09 7.92
C VAL A 8 -24.80 -16.54 9.19
N VAL A 9 -23.77 -17.20 9.68
CA VAL A 9 -22.99 -16.78 10.85
C VAL A 9 -21.73 -16.07 10.34
N ARG A 10 -21.64 -14.75 10.62
CA ARG A 10 -20.43 -13.98 10.33
C ARG A 10 -19.54 -13.96 11.57
N ALA A 11 -18.44 -14.67 11.53
CA ALA A 11 -17.39 -14.56 12.54
C ALA A 11 -16.72 -13.17 12.49
N ARG A 12 -16.04 -12.80 13.59
CA ARG A 12 -15.19 -11.60 13.57
C ARG A 12 -14.05 -11.80 12.56
N PRO A 13 -13.67 -10.75 11.80
CA PRO A 13 -12.48 -10.82 10.96
C PRO A 13 -11.25 -11.20 11.76
N ALA A 14 -10.33 -11.94 11.12
CA ALA A 14 -9.01 -12.19 11.67
C ALA A 14 -8.29 -10.87 12.00
N GLN A 15 -7.34 -10.94 12.93
CA GLN A 15 -6.48 -9.79 13.20
C GLN A 15 -5.58 -9.53 11.97
N PRO A 16 -5.24 -8.26 11.66
CA PRO A 16 -4.23 -7.97 10.66
C PRO A 16 -2.90 -8.65 11.04
N LEU A 17 -2.19 -9.14 10.05
CA LEU A 17 -0.89 -9.78 10.25
C LEU A 17 0.10 -8.79 10.88
N SER A 18 1.00 -9.31 11.72
CA SER A 18 2.15 -8.55 12.21
C SER A 18 3.17 -8.33 11.09
N THR A 19 4.20 -7.52 11.34
CA THR A 19 5.29 -7.32 10.37
C THR A 19 6.04 -8.64 10.12
N GLU A 20 6.31 -9.41 11.18
CA GLU A 20 6.99 -10.71 11.12
C GLU A 20 6.18 -11.71 10.28
N GLU A 21 4.89 -11.84 10.57
CA GLU A 21 4.00 -12.72 9.81
C GLU A 21 3.91 -12.29 8.33
N MET A 22 3.89 -10.98 8.07
CA MET A 22 3.94 -10.45 6.70
C MET A 22 5.27 -10.83 6.03
N ASP A 23 6.39 -10.63 6.71
CA ASP A 23 7.71 -10.93 6.17
C ASP A 23 7.85 -12.42 5.87
N ASP A 24 7.40 -13.30 6.77
CA ASP A 24 7.41 -14.75 6.58
C ASP A 24 6.62 -15.16 5.33
N LEU A 25 5.45 -14.58 5.09
CA LEU A 25 4.69 -14.85 3.87
C LEU A 25 5.46 -14.50 2.60
N TYR A 26 6.28 -13.46 2.62
CA TYR A 26 7.06 -13.03 1.46
C TYR A 26 8.40 -13.76 1.31
N THR A 27 8.76 -14.65 2.24
CA THR A 27 9.85 -15.63 2.05
C THR A 27 9.43 -16.85 1.23
N LEU A 28 8.13 -17.06 1.05
CA LEU A 28 7.63 -18.19 0.26
C LEU A 28 8.12 -18.11 -1.19
N PRO A 29 8.39 -19.27 -1.83
CA PRO A 29 9.00 -19.30 -3.16
C PRO A 29 8.00 -19.01 -4.29
N PHE A 30 7.52 -17.76 -4.35
CA PHE A 30 6.64 -17.31 -5.43
C PHE A 30 7.39 -17.29 -6.76
N THR A 31 6.83 -17.96 -7.76
CA THR A 31 7.43 -17.98 -9.11
C THR A 31 7.30 -16.65 -9.83
N ARG A 32 6.25 -15.86 -9.54
CA ARG A 32 5.86 -14.63 -10.23
C ARG A 32 5.70 -14.79 -11.74
N LEU A 33 5.43 -16.00 -12.18
CA LEU A 33 5.18 -16.35 -13.56
C LEU A 33 3.71 -16.68 -13.75
N ALA A 34 3.21 -16.45 -14.97
CA ALA A 34 1.90 -16.96 -15.35
C ALA A 34 1.87 -18.48 -15.22
N HIS A 35 0.73 -19.03 -14.81
CA HIS A 35 0.57 -20.48 -14.70
C HIS A 35 0.77 -21.12 -16.09
N PRO A 36 1.49 -22.26 -16.21
CA PRO A 36 1.83 -22.88 -17.50
C PRO A 36 0.62 -23.26 -18.38
N ARG A 37 -0.59 -23.30 -17.81
CA ARG A 37 -1.83 -23.54 -18.55
C ARG A 37 -2.18 -22.41 -19.53
N TYR A 38 -1.72 -21.19 -19.26
CA TYR A 38 -1.95 -20.05 -20.15
C TYR A 38 -1.00 -20.14 -21.34
N ARG A 39 -1.57 -20.24 -22.55
CA ARG A 39 -0.81 -20.29 -23.80
C ARG A 39 -0.57 -18.91 -24.40
N GLU A 40 -1.43 -17.97 -24.09
CA GLU A 40 -1.35 -16.58 -24.54
C GLU A 40 -0.67 -15.70 -23.48
N ALA A 41 -0.03 -14.65 -23.94
CA ALA A 41 0.59 -13.66 -23.06
C ALA A 41 -0.50 -12.95 -22.22
N ILE A 42 -0.29 -12.89 -20.91
CA ILE A 42 -1.15 -12.12 -19.99
C ILE A 42 -0.62 -10.68 -19.96
N PRO A 43 -1.36 -9.68 -20.47
CA PRO A 43 -0.85 -8.30 -20.57
C PRO A 43 -0.34 -7.72 -19.25
N ALA A 44 -1.00 -8.03 -18.12
CA ALA A 44 -0.60 -7.55 -16.80
C ALA A 44 0.59 -8.31 -16.20
N ALA A 45 1.00 -9.46 -16.75
CA ALA A 45 2.01 -10.34 -16.13
C ALA A 45 3.37 -9.62 -15.96
N GLU A 46 3.81 -8.86 -16.94
CA GLU A 46 5.09 -8.14 -16.90
C GLU A 46 5.08 -7.05 -15.80
N MET A 47 4.00 -6.31 -15.66
CA MET A 47 3.84 -5.29 -14.61
C MET A 47 3.83 -5.92 -13.22
N MET A 48 3.10 -7.04 -13.05
CA MET A 48 2.97 -7.74 -11.77
C MET A 48 4.26 -8.45 -11.35
N ARG A 49 5.03 -8.92 -12.32
CA ARG A 49 6.24 -9.72 -12.08
C ARG A 49 7.30 -8.97 -11.28
N THR A 50 7.44 -7.67 -11.47
CA THR A 50 8.44 -6.82 -10.80
C THR A 50 7.82 -5.82 -9.81
N SER A 51 6.54 -6.00 -9.45
CA SER A 51 5.87 -5.22 -8.41
C SER A 51 6.15 -5.83 -7.03
N ILE A 52 6.46 -5.00 -6.06
CA ILE A 52 6.72 -5.39 -4.65
C ILE A 52 5.61 -4.79 -3.78
N THR A 53 4.88 -5.66 -3.09
CA THR A 53 3.89 -5.24 -2.10
C THR A 53 4.61 -4.84 -0.82
N SER A 54 4.53 -3.58 -0.42
CA SER A 54 5.14 -3.06 0.80
C SER A 54 4.23 -3.20 2.02
N HIS A 55 2.91 -3.18 1.82
CA HIS A 55 1.92 -3.27 2.89
C HIS A 55 0.57 -3.73 2.36
N ARG A 56 -0.30 -4.12 3.28
CA ARG A 56 -1.73 -4.41 3.08
C ARG A 56 -2.57 -3.50 3.95
N GLY A 57 -3.85 -3.34 3.59
CA GLY A 57 -4.78 -2.46 4.27
C GLY A 57 -4.75 -1.04 3.74
N CYS A 58 -5.83 -0.30 3.96
CA CYS A 58 -5.97 1.08 3.50
C CYS A 58 -6.82 1.92 4.46
N GLY A 59 -6.24 2.99 4.99
CA GLY A 59 -6.92 3.95 5.86
C GLY A 59 -7.89 4.89 5.13
N GLY A 60 -7.93 4.86 3.79
CA GLY A 60 -8.74 5.74 2.96
C GLY A 60 -10.24 5.64 3.19
N GLY A 61 -10.77 4.42 3.27
CA GLY A 61 -12.18 4.17 3.57
C GLY A 61 -13.16 4.70 2.52
N CYS A 62 -12.72 4.79 1.26
CA CYS A 62 -13.58 5.19 0.14
C CYS A 62 -14.80 4.26 0.02
N SER A 63 -16.00 4.82 -0.18
CA SER A 63 -17.25 4.06 -0.11
C SER A 63 -17.44 3.05 -1.24
N PHE A 64 -16.80 3.28 -2.38
CA PHE A 64 -16.86 2.43 -3.57
C PHE A 64 -15.78 1.35 -3.60
N CYS A 65 -14.76 1.42 -2.72
CA CYS A 65 -13.58 0.59 -2.80
C CYS A 65 -13.68 -0.62 -1.86
N SER A 66 -13.53 -1.83 -2.40
CA SER A 66 -13.54 -3.08 -1.64
C SER A 66 -12.22 -3.39 -0.94
N LEU A 67 -11.13 -2.68 -1.23
CA LEU A 67 -9.80 -2.97 -0.65
C LEU A 67 -9.81 -2.89 0.88
N ALA A 68 -10.44 -1.85 1.46
CA ALA A 68 -10.55 -1.72 2.91
C ALA A 68 -11.46 -2.79 3.53
N LEU A 69 -12.41 -3.34 2.79
CA LEU A 69 -13.25 -4.47 3.22
C LEU A 69 -12.49 -5.79 3.15
N HIS A 70 -11.69 -5.98 2.11
CA HIS A 70 -10.93 -7.20 1.85
C HIS A 70 -9.65 -7.29 2.70
N GLN A 71 -8.84 -6.23 2.73
CA GLN A 71 -7.55 -6.20 3.42
C GLN A 71 -7.61 -5.56 4.81
N GLY A 72 -8.74 -4.92 5.14
CA GLY A 72 -8.89 -4.15 6.36
C GLY A 72 -8.46 -2.69 6.23
N ARG A 73 -8.81 -1.90 7.25
CA ARG A 73 -8.45 -0.48 7.34
C ARG A 73 -7.14 -0.23 8.08
N ARG A 74 -6.65 -1.22 8.81
CA ARG A 74 -5.34 -1.16 9.46
C ARG A 74 -4.27 -1.51 8.45
N ILE A 75 -3.15 -0.81 8.53
CA ILE A 75 -2.02 -1.06 7.67
C ILE A 75 -1.15 -2.14 8.33
N SER A 76 -0.94 -3.24 7.62
CA SER A 76 0.06 -4.27 7.94
C SER A 76 1.22 -4.09 6.98
N SER A 77 2.38 -3.70 7.49
CA SER A 77 3.54 -3.37 6.68
C SER A 77 4.62 -4.43 6.80
N ARG A 78 5.29 -4.69 5.71
CA ARG A 78 6.52 -5.46 5.69
C ARG A 78 7.67 -4.63 6.24
N SER A 79 8.69 -5.29 6.76
CA SER A 79 9.93 -4.65 7.13
C SER A 79 10.71 -4.16 5.90
N GLU A 80 11.58 -3.20 6.11
CA GLU A 80 12.52 -2.71 5.09
C GLU A 80 13.39 -3.87 4.57
N GLN A 81 13.89 -4.71 5.48
CA GLN A 81 14.75 -5.85 5.14
C GLN A 81 14.06 -6.84 4.20
N SER A 82 12.79 -7.16 4.47
CA SER A 82 11.99 -8.06 3.64
C SER A 82 11.81 -7.50 2.23
N ILE A 83 11.52 -6.20 2.09
CA ILE A 83 11.34 -5.53 0.80
C ILE A 83 12.67 -5.49 0.01
N LEU A 84 13.78 -5.15 0.67
CA LEU A 84 15.09 -5.13 0.04
C LEU A 84 15.55 -6.52 -0.39
N ALA A 85 15.29 -7.55 0.43
CA ALA A 85 15.62 -8.94 0.08
C ALA A 85 14.85 -9.38 -1.19
N GLU A 86 13.57 -9.06 -1.29
CA GLU A 86 12.77 -9.36 -2.47
C GLU A 86 13.25 -8.60 -3.71
N ALA A 87 13.62 -7.32 -3.58
CA ALA A 87 14.15 -6.54 -4.69
C ALA A 87 15.47 -7.14 -5.23
N ARG A 88 16.37 -7.59 -4.33
CA ARG A 88 17.60 -8.31 -4.72
C ARG A 88 17.27 -9.62 -5.44
N LEU A 89 16.36 -10.41 -4.89
CA LEU A 89 15.96 -11.68 -5.51
C LEU A 89 15.43 -11.49 -6.92
N LEU A 90 14.58 -10.48 -7.13
CA LEU A 90 14.03 -10.13 -8.45
C LEU A 90 15.15 -9.72 -9.43
N GLY A 91 16.11 -8.94 -8.94
CA GLY A 91 17.27 -8.54 -9.74
C GLY A 91 18.16 -9.73 -10.11
N GLN A 92 18.49 -10.59 -9.17
CA GLN A 92 19.27 -11.82 -9.41
C GLN A 92 18.57 -12.74 -10.41
N GLN A 93 17.25 -12.93 -10.27
CA GLN A 93 16.47 -13.71 -11.24
C GLN A 93 16.47 -13.09 -12.65
N ASN A 94 16.47 -11.76 -12.75
CA ASN A 94 16.50 -11.06 -14.02
C ASN A 94 17.87 -11.21 -14.69
N VAL A 95 18.95 -11.08 -13.93
CA VAL A 95 20.33 -11.31 -14.39
C VAL A 95 20.51 -12.76 -14.84
N ALA A 96 20.04 -13.73 -14.06
CA ALA A 96 20.11 -15.15 -14.43
C ALA A 96 19.37 -15.48 -15.75
N ARG A 97 18.40 -14.64 -16.14
CA ARG A 97 17.71 -14.71 -17.45
C ARG A 97 18.42 -13.93 -18.57
N GLY A 98 19.61 -13.40 -18.32
CA GLY A 98 20.39 -12.62 -19.29
C GLY A 98 19.86 -11.20 -19.54
N LYS A 99 19.01 -10.66 -18.65
CA LYS A 99 18.35 -9.34 -18.84
C LYS A 99 18.98 -8.18 -18.07
N GLY A 100 20.06 -8.42 -17.33
CA GLY A 100 20.73 -7.38 -16.51
C GLY A 100 19.90 -6.94 -15.29
N PRO A 101 20.20 -5.76 -14.69
CA PRO A 101 19.49 -5.25 -13.53
C PRO A 101 18.00 -5.04 -13.79
N VAL A 102 17.16 -5.32 -12.79
CA VAL A 102 15.70 -5.27 -12.92
C VAL A 102 15.15 -3.85 -12.75
N ALA A 103 14.14 -3.49 -13.53
CA ALA A 103 13.29 -2.35 -13.23
C ALA A 103 12.14 -2.82 -12.31
N ILE A 104 12.12 -2.33 -11.06
CA ILE A 104 11.00 -2.54 -10.13
C ILE A 104 9.87 -1.63 -10.58
N SER A 105 8.77 -2.24 -11.02
CA SER A 105 7.63 -1.52 -11.58
C SER A 105 6.80 -0.78 -10.53
N ASP A 106 6.80 -1.29 -9.30
CA ASP A 106 6.09 -0.69 -8.17
C ASP A 106 6.67 -1.16 -6.84
N VAL A 107 6.81 -0.26 -5.87
CA VAL A 107 6.97 -0.58 -4.45
C VAL A 107 5.82 0.11 -3.72
N GLY A 108 4.75 -0.64 -3.45
CA GLY A 108 3.54 -0.03 -2.95
C GLY A 108 2.55 -1.00 -2.34
N GLY A 109 1.29 -0.63 -2.38
CA GLY A 109 0.17 -1.35 -1.80
C GLY A 109 -1.16 -0.78 -2.31
N PRO A 110 -2.27 -0.88 -1.56
CA PRO A 110 -3.53 -0.29 -1.94
C PRO A 110 -3.45 1.21 -2.25
N THR A 111 -2.52 1.89 -1.60
CA THR A 111 -2.08 3.25 -1.90
C THR A 111 -0.62 3.35 -1.46
N ALA A 112 0.27 3.75 -2.34
CA ALA A 112 1.72 3.63 -2.14
C ALA A 112 2.21 4.29 -0.85
N ASN A 113 1.73 5.48 -0.57
CA ASN A 113 2.18 6.32 0.53
C ASN A 113 1.50 6.06 1.89
N MET A 114 1.15 4.79 2.14
CA MET A 114 0.67 4.32 3.45
C MET A 114 1.57 3.28 4.12
N TRP A 115 2.73 2.97 3.57
CA TRP A 115 3.68 2.06 4.21
C TRP A 115 4.06 2.55 5.61
N GLN A 116 4.07 1.64 6.59
CA GLN A 116 4.20 1.92 8.01
C GLN A 116 3.14 2.87 8.59
N GLY A 117 2.02 3.06 7.87
CA GLY A 117 0.89 3.83 8.36
C GLY A 117 0.27 3.18 9.59
N HIS A 118 -0.01 3.97 10.64
CA HIS A 118 -0.61 3.47 11.87
C HIS A 118 -1.45 4.54 12.56
N CYS A 119 -2.28 4.11 13.51
CA CYS A 119 -3.04 5.01 14.36
C CYS A 119 -2.29 5.23 15.69
N ALA A 120 -1.97 6.47 16.03
CA ALA A 120 -1.32 6.80 17.31
C ALA A 120 -2.17 6.45 18.55
N LEU A 121 -3.49 6.24 18.38
CA LEU A 121 -4.38 5.78 19.45
C LEU A 121 -4.44 4.23 19.57
N ASP A 122 -3.79 3.52 18.66
CA ASP A 122 -3.69 2.07 18.74
C ASP A 122 -2.50 1.75 19.64
N SER A 123 -2.75 1.34 20.87
CA SER A 123 -1.74 1.12 21.92
C SER A 123 -0.77 -0.05 21.63
N ARG A 124 -0.91 -0.70 20.49
CA ARG A 124 0.09 -1.63 19.95
C ARG A 124 1.05 -0.87 19.04
N THR A 125 2.13 -0.40 19.61
CA THR A 125 3.37 -0.18 18.83
C THR A 125 3.92 -1.55 18.44
N ALA A 126 4.68 -1.61 17.35
CA ALA A 126 5.32 -2.85 16.86
C ALA A 126 6.25 -3.54 17.88
N GLN A 127 6.35 -3.03 19.10
CA GLN A 127 7.16 -3.54 20.21
C GLN A 127 6.35 -4.28 21.28
N ASP A 128 5.01 -4.26 21.20
CA ASP A 128 4.12 -4.92 22.19
C ASP A 128 3.55 -6.21 21.56
N ASP A 129 4.37 -7.22 21.45
CA ASP A 129 4.06 -8.51 20.80
C ASP A 129 3.34 -9.49 21.71
N ASP A 130 2.79 -9.00 22.84
CA ASP A 130 1.99 -9.82 23.74
C ASP A 130 0.60 -10.09 23.13
N THR A 131 0.51 -11.16 22.35
CA THR A 131 -0.72 -11.65 21.73
C THR A 131 -1.79 -12.08 22.76
N SER A 132 -1.43 -12.23 24.04
CA SER A 132 -2.31 -12.66 25.13
C SER A 132 -3.19 -11.50 25.66
N LYS A 133 -2.80 -10.24 25.45
CA LYS A 133 -3.55 -9.08 25.90
C LYS A 133 -4.69 -8.73 24.94
N PRO A 134 -5.92 -8.57 25.43
CA PRO A 134 -7.01 -8.10 24.58
C PRO A 134 -6.62 -6.72 24.00
N ARG A 135 -6.68 -6.59 22.68
CA ARG A 135 -6.52 -5.28 22.03
C ARG A 135 -7.51 -4.33 22.65
N VAL A 136 -7.01 -3.30 23.32
CA VAL A 136 -7.86 -2.17 23.71
C VAL A 136 -8.48 -1.67 22.40
N LYS A 137 -9.80 -1.81 22.28
CA LYS A 137 -10.54 -1.25 21.15
C LYS A 137 -10.20 0.23 21.14
N SER A 138 -9.50 0.70 20.11
CA SER A 138 -9.38 2.12 19.91
C SER A 138 -10.78 2.71 19.99
N ALA A 139 -11.01 3.69 20.85
CA ALA A 139 -12.28 4.39 21.00
C ALA A 139 -12.70 5.13 19.72
N CYS A 140 -11.93 4.97 18.65
CA CYS A 140 -12.13 5.60 17.37
C CYS A 140 -13.40 5.10 16.68
N ARG A 141 -14.34 6.01 16.43
CA ARG A 141 -15.59 5.76 15.69
C ARG A 141 -15.54 6.16 14.23
N ARG A 142 -14.39 6.67 13.75
CA ARG A 142 -14.25 7.11 12.34
C ARG A 142 -14.35 5.92 11.39
N THR A 143 -15.09 6.09 10.31
CA THR A 143 -15.19 5.12 9.21
C THR A 143 -14.02 5.20 8.23
N SER A 144 -13.28 6.32 8.24
CA SER A 144 -12.11 6.60 7.41
C SER A 144 -11.07 7.35 8.22
N CYS A 145 -9.79 7.05 7.99
CA CYS A 145 -8.68 7.83 8.56
C CYS A 145 -8.35 9.07 7.70
N CYS A 146 -8.90 9.14 6.48
CA CYS A 146 -8.61 10.20 5.53
C CYS A 146 -9.83 11.06 5.17
N PHE A 147 -11.02 10.76 5.67
CA PHE A 147 -12.24 11.52 5.35
C PHE A 147 -13.02 11.92 6.62
N PRO A 148 -13.62 13.13 6.68
CA PRO A 148 -13.61 14.23 5.68
C PRO A 148 -12.25 14.92 5.54
N SER A 149 -11.36 14.74 6.49
CA SER A 149 -9.97 15.18 6.47
C SER A 149 -9.08 14.12 7.08
N VAL A 150 -7.78 14.15 6.77
CA VAL A 150 -6.81 13.21 7.35
C VAL A 150 -6.81 13.35 8.87
N CYS A 151 -7.06 12.24 9.55
CA CYS A 151 -7.10 12.18 11.02
C CYS A 151 -5.74 12.55 11.60
N LYS A 152 -5.73 13.42 12.63
CA LYS A 152 -4.49 13.82 13.32
C LYS A 152 -3.73 12.64 13.94
N SER A 153 -4.46 11.59 14.34
CA SER A 153 -3.87 10.37 14.92
C SER A 153 -3.45 9.35 13.86
N PHE A 154 -3.73 9.59 12.58
CA PHE A 154 -3.26 8.71 11.49
C PHE A 154 -1.90 9.18 11.03
N ILE A 155 -0.89 8.43 11.42
CA ILE A 155 0.52 8.70 11.10
C ILE A 155 0.89 7.92 9.85
N THR A 156 1.41 8.61 8.85
CA THR A 156 1.94 8.02 7.61
C THR A 156 3.33 8.61 7.36
N PRO A 157 4.41 7.87 7.63
CA PRO A 157 5.78 8.41 7.58
C PRO A 157 6.28 8.49 6.14
N GLN A 158 5.88 9.54 5.40
CA GLN A 158 6.17 9.72 3.98
C GLN A 158 7.66 9.65 3.66
N ARG A 159 8.53 10.32 4.45
CA ARG A 159 9.99 10.30 4.25
C ARG A 159 10.59 8.92 4.38
N LYS A 160 10.14 8.12 5.36
CA LYS A 160 10.61 6.73 5.50
C LYS A 160 10.29 5.88 4.26
N HIS A 161 9.13 6.11 3.64
CA HIS A 161 8.80 5.44 2.40
C HIS A 161 9.70 5.87 1.24
N VAL A 162 9.99 7.17 1.12
CA VAL A 162 10.94 7.70 0.14
C VAL A 162 12.36 7.14 0.37
N GLU A 163 12.82 7.09 1.61
CA GLU A 163 14.11 6.48 1.97
C GLU A 163 14.16 4.99 1.56
N LEU A 164 13.08 4.25 1.81
CA LEU A 164 12.97 2.86 1.35
C LEU A 164 13.09 2.77 -0.18
N LEU A 165 12.38 3.61 -0.92
CA LEU A 165 12.43 3.64 -2.38
C LEU A 165 13.84 3.93 -2.89
N ARG A 166 14.55 4.88 -2.27
CA ARG A 166 15.95 5.20 -2.57
C ARG A 166 16.87 4.02 -2.29
N LYS A 167 16.69 3.33 -1.17
CA LYS A 167 17.45 2.10 -0.84
C LYS A 167 17.21 0.99 -1.85
N VAL A 168 15.97 0.80 -2.30
CA VAL A 168 15.65 -0.17 -3.35
C VAL A 168 16.33 0.22 -4.68
N ALA A 169 16.26 1.49 -5.05
CA ALA A 169 16.86 2.00 -6.29
C ALA A 169 18.41 1.93 -6.27
N ALA A 170 19.02 2.00 -5.09
CA ALA A 170 20.48 1.93 -4.90
C ALA A 170 21.04 0.50 -4.95
N LEU A 171 20.20 -0.54 -5.01
CA LEU A 171 20.67 -1.92 -5.09
C LEU A 171 21.36 -2.18 -6.45
N PRO A 172 22.53 -2.83 -6.50
CA PRO A 172 23.24 -3.12 -7.75
C PRO A 172 22.41 -3.93 -8.74
N GLU A 173 21.51 -4.77 -8.24
CA GLU A 173 20.63 -5.61 -9.04
C GLU A 173 19.42 -4.86 -9.60
N VAL A 174 19.21 -3.61 -9.18
CA VAL A 174 18.04 -2.78 -9.54
C VAL A 174 18.48 -1.64 -10.46
N LYS A 175 17.89 -1.57 -11.64
CA LYS A 175 18.08 -0.48 -12.58
C LYS A 175 17.34 0.79 -12.18
N GLN A 176 16.15 0.62 -11.65
CA GLN A 176 15.27 1.71 -11.17
C GLN A 176 14.15 1.14 -10.30
N ALA A 177 13.65 1.95 -9.37
CA ALA A 177 12.44 1.69 -8.60
C ALA A 177 11.38 2.74 -8.95
N ARG A 178 10.11 2.33 -8.97
CA ARG A 178 8.98 3.20 -9.31
C ARG A 178 7.84 3.01 -8.32
N VAL A 179 6.93 3.97 -8.33
CA VAL A 179 5.63 3.92 -7.65
C VAL A 179 4.54 3.98 -8.71
N ALA A 180 3.80 2.88 -8.87
CA ALA A 180 2.70 2.75 -9.83
C ALA A 180 1.35 2.48 -9.16
N SER A 181 1.31 2.09 -7.90
CA SER A 181 0.08 1.79 -7.14
C SER A 181 -0.73 3.03 -6.75
N GLY A 182 -0.30 4.20 -7.15
CA GLY A 182 -0.97 5.47 -6.92
C GLY A 182 -0.59 6.12 -5.59
N VAL A 183 -0.46 7.44 -5.62
CA VAL A 183 -0.14 8.28 -4.48
C VAL A 183 -1.40 9.04 -4.06
N ARG A 184 -1.71 9.00 -2.79
CA ARG A 184 -2.82 9.73 -2.23
C ARG A 184 -2.41 11.18 -1.97
N ALA A 185 -3.04 12.13 -2.69
CA ALA A 185 -2.68 13.55 -2.70
C ALA A 185 -2.72 14.18 -1.30
N ASP A 186 -3.81 13.96 -0.54
CA ASP A 186 -4.00 14.51 0.80
C ASP A 186 -2.96 14.04 1.84
N LEU A 187 -2.31 12.91 1.60
CA LEU A 187 -1.19 12.44 2.42
C LEU A 187 0.16 12.99 1.91
N ALA A 188 0.36 13.04 0.59
CA ALA A 188 1.60 13.52 -0.01
C ALA A 188 1.84 15.01 0.28
N LEU A 189 0.80 15.83 0.22
CA LEU A 189 0.83 17.26 0.55
C LEU A 189 1.29 17.57 1.98
N ARG A 190 1.35 16.57 2.87
CA ARG A 190 1.83 16.76 4.25
C ARG A 190 3.35 16.83 4.37
N ASP A 191 4.07 16.48 3.31
CA ASP A 191 5.53 16.49 3.27
C ASP A 191 6.02 16.83 1.86
N ALA A 192 6.48 18.07 1.67
CA ALA A 192 6.88 18.60 0.37
C ALA A 192 8.09 17.84 -0.24
N GLU A 193 9.03 17.36 0.59
CA GLU A 193 10.17 16.58 0.11
C GLU A 193 9.71 15.22 -0.42
N ALA A 194 8.82 14.55 0.31
CA ALA A 194 8.26 13.28 -0.15
C ALA A 194 7.39 13.47 -1.39
N LEU A 195 6.62 14.54 -1.48
CA LEU A 195 5.84 14.89 -2.66
C LEU A 195 6.75 15.04 -3.89
N ALA A 196 7.80 15.84 -3.80
CA ALA A 196 8.77 16.03 -4.88
C ALA A 196 9.42 14.70 -5.32
N ALA A 197 9.74 13.82 -4.36
CA ALA A 197 10.28 12.50 -4.68
C ALA A 197 9.26 11.61 -5.42
N TYR A 198 8.00 11.57 -4.98
CA TYR A 198 6.97 10.79 -5.67
C TYR A 198 6.71 11.29 -7.09
N THR A 199 6.65 12.59 -7.29
CA THR A 199 6.33 13.19 -8.60
C THR A 199 7.50 13.16 -9.57
N GLY A 200 8.72 13.37 -9.10
CA GLY A 200 9.93 13.46 -9.94
C GLY A 200 10.75 12.18 -9.96
N GLU A 201 11.19 11.68 -8.79
CA GLU A 201 12.21 10.64 -8.69
C GLU A 201 11.65 9.24 -8.99
N PHE A 202 10.43 8.94 -8.50
CA PHE A 202 9.84 7.60 -8.57
C PHE A 202 8.67 7.46 -9.55
N THR A 203 8.37 8.50 -10.31
CA THR A 203 7.36 8.44 -11.38
C THR A 203 7.99 8.02 -12.70
N GLY A 204 7.37 7.05 -13.36
CA GLY A 204 7.86 6.46 -14.61
C GLY A 204 7.30 7.10 -15.89
N GLY A 205 7.06 8.40 -15.91
CA GLY A 205 6.47 9.13 -17.04
C GLY A 205 5.01 9.52 -16.80
N GLN A 206 4.25 8.72 -16.08
CA GLN A 206 2.86 9.04 -15.68
C GLN A 206 2.69 8.80 -14.18
N LEU A 207 2.33 9.84 -13.45
CA LEU A 207 1.94 9.71 -12.05
C LEU A 207 0.50 9.21 -11.98
N LYS A 208 0.28 8.14 -11.24
CA LYS A 208 -1.06 7.63 -10.98
C LYS A 208 -1.68 8.36 -9.81
N VAL A 209 -2.70 9.13 -10.10
CA VAL A 209 -3.52 9.85 -9.13
C VAL A 209 -4.99 9.50 -9.35
N ALA A 210 -5.79 9.64 -8.31
CA ALA A 210 -7.18 9.20 -8.34
C ALA A 210 -8.09 10.26 -7.68
N PRO A 211 -8.36 11.41 -8.34
CA PRO A 211 -9.36 12.37 -7.87
C PRO A 211 -10.77 11.77 -7.89
N GLU A 212 -11.06 10.87 -8.84
CA GLU A 212 -12.27 10.10 -9.09
C GLU A 212 -13.42 10.95 -9.67
N HIS A 213 -13.67 12.15 -9.14
CA HIS A 213 -14.73 13.05 -9.61
C HIS A 213 -14.38 14.51 -9.33
N CYS A 214 -15.12 15.46 -9.92
CA CYS A 214 -14.96 16.91 -9.68
C CYS A 214 -16.11 17.50 -8.84
N ALA A 215 -17.33 16.92 -8.86
CA ALA A 215 -18.46 17.46 -8.11
C ALA A 215 -18.33 17.16 -6.60
N PRO A 216 -18.45 18.21 -5.73
CA PRO A 216 -18.27 18.06 -4.29
C PRO A 216 -19.20 17.03 -3.65
N SER A 217 -20.48 17.02 -4.04
CA SER A 217 -21.47 16.08 -3.50
C SER A 217 -21.15 14.62 -3.83
N VAL A 218 -20.58 14.36 -5.01
CA VAL A 218 -20.14 13.01 -5.40
C VAL A 218 -18.89 12.61 -4.63
N LEU A 219 -17.90 13.50 -4.51
CA LEU A 219 -16.68 13.25 -3.72
C LEU A 219 -16.99 12.97 -2.25
N GLU A 220 -17.98 13.67 -1.68
CA GLU A 220 -18.44 13.40 -0.31
C GLU A 220 -19.04 12.00 -0.18
N LEU A 221 -19.93 11.59 -1.08
CA LEU A 221 -20.49 10.23 -1.11
C LEU A 221 -19.40 9.19 -1.31
N MET A 222 -18.39 9.46 -2.13
CA MET A 222 -17.25 8.60 -2.36
C MET A 222 -16.25 8.59 -1.18
N ARG A 223 -16.38 9.50 -0.22
CA ARG A 223 -15.40 9.73 0.87
C ARG A 223 -14.00 10.02 0.33
N LYS A 224 -13.94 10.85 -0.69
CA LYS A 224 -12.70 11.36 -1.27
C LYS A 224 -12.42 12.77 -0.76
N PRO A 225 -11.15 13.23 -0.78
CA PRO A 225 -10.83 14.64 -0.57
C PRO A 225 -11.58 15.52 -1.56
N SER A 226 -11.79 16.80 -1.20
CA SER A 226 -12.32 17.81 -2.15
C SER A 226 -11.38 17.97 -3.35
N LEU A 227 -11.91 18.49 -4.44
CA LEU A 227 -11.12 18.76 -5.65
C LEU A 227 -9.98 19.73 -5.38
N ASP A 228 -10.21 20.74 -4.53
CA ASP A 228 -9.19 21.74 -4.16
C ASP A 228 -7.90 21.07 -3.65
N VAL A 229 -8.00 19.99 -2.88
CA VAL A 229 -6.81 19.22 -2.42
C VAL A 229 -6.04 18.64 -3.60
N PHE A 230 -6.75 18.21 -4.63
CA PHE A 230 -6.12 17.68 -5.83
C PHE A 230 -5.51 18.80 -6.71
N GLU A 231 -6.17 19.94 -6.80
CA GLU A 231 -5.64 21.12 -7.49
C GLU A 231 -4.36 21.62 -6.85
N VAL A 232 -4.34 21.76 -5.50
CA VAL A 232 -3.11 22.10 -4.77
C VAL A 232 -2.00 21.06 -5.01
N PHE A 233 -2.35 19.78 -5.11
CA PHE A 233 -1.38 18.73 -5.41
C PHE A 233 -0.81 18.84 -6.83
N LEU A 234 -1.60 19.29 -7.81
CA LEU A 234 -1.15 19.50 -9.19
C LEU A 234 -0.22 20.72 -9.32
N ASP A 235 -0.44 21.74 -8.51
CA ASP A 235 0.32 22.99 -8.52
C ASP A 235 1.63 22.91 -7.71
N SER A 236 1.84 21.82 -6.97
CA SER A 236 2.98 21.61 -6.07
C SER A 236 4.09 20.80 -6.72
#